data_73883bee3ef57bf65c8e83fc9ad64863
#
_entry.id   73883bee3ef57bf65c8e83fc9ad64863
#
_cell.length_a   1.000
_cell.length_b   1.000
_cell.length_c   1.000
_cell.angle_alpha   90.00
_cell.angle_beta   90.00
_cell.angle_gamma   90.00
#
_symmetry.space_group_name_H-M   'P 1'
#
loop_
_entity.id
_entity.type
_entity.pdbx_description
1 polymer ?
#
loop_
_entity_poly.entity_id
_entity_poly.type
_entity_poly.pdbx_seq_one_letter_code
_entity_poly.pdbx_strand_id
1 'polypeptide(L)'
;MTDKAWKVLGFAIAWGSAAWIGTAEVHAAGSETSFKTGSPVAGIEVAMDRYQKSMKEKSTEASAGLTQEKMKYGTFRSMFQNLGVAVVDESLNIRKEPKNDAEIVGKLKSHAGGDVLSEENGWYQIKSGQVTGYVYGKYLATGKEAKAIAYYDMELLVRVDTPALRVRSGPSTSSQILGGISQGETYSFISEANGWAQIDYKGQRAYVYLPENATVAYTIPEAEKSSDLRSRVVNYAVGFVGKPYQWGGTDPNTGADCSGFIQYVMKNGAGIRLDRTSRQQAREGASVPSSRMEPGDLLFYASGREIDHVAMYIGKGKIVHAANRRSGIKISSWNYRKPVTVRRVIP
;
A
#
# COMPACT_ATOMS: atom_id res chain seq x y z
N MET A 1 3.93 -42.82 -14.32
CA MET A 1 3.48 -42.14 -13.06
C MET A 1 3.62 -40.64 -13.24
N THR A 2 2.87 -40.05 -14.19
CA THR A 2 3.08 -38.64 -14.63
C THR A 2 1.78 -37.87 -14.85
N ASP A 3 0.63 -38.41 -14.42
CA ASP A 3 -0.65 -37.79 -14.79
C ASP A 3 -1.37 -36.99 -13.68
N LYS A 4 -0.82 -36.91 -12.47
CA LYS A 4 -1.49 -36.21 -11.38
C LYS A 4 -1.08 -34.73 -11.20
N ALA A 5 0.09 -34.33 -11.69
CA ALA A 5 0.58 -32.96 -11.56
C ALA A 5 -0.11 -31.96 -12.51
N TRP A 6 -0.51 -32.43 -13.69
CA TRP A 6 -1.17 -31.62 -14.70
C TRP A 6 -2.63 -31.26 -14.37
N LYS A 7 -3.31 -32.11 -13.59
CA LYS A 7 -4.71 -31.83 -13.21
C LYS A 7 -4.86 -30.71 -12.18
N VAL A 8 -3.86 -30.46 -11.36
CA VAL A 8 -3.93 -29.39 -10.35
C VAL A 8 -3.65 -28.02 -10.97
N LEU A 9 -2.72 -27.94 -11.92
CA LEU A 9 -2.47 -26.72 -12.70
C LEU A 9 -3.62 -26.36 -13.65
N GLY A 10 -4.25 -27.39 -14.25
CA GLY A 10 -5.41 -27.19 -15.12
C GLY A 10 -6.66 -26.66 -14.39
N PHE A 11 -6.80 -26.96 -13.10
CA PHE A 11 -7.96 -26.51 -12.31
C PHE A 11 -7.89 -25.01 -11.91
N ALA A 12 -6.71 -24.47 -11.68
CA ALA A 12 -6.54 -23.04 -11.38
C ALA A 12 -6.78 -22.15 -12.63
N ILE A 13 -6.49 -22.68 -13.83
CA ILE A 13 -6.67 -21.97 -15.11
C ILE A 13 -8.12 -22.07 -15.62
N ALA A 14 -8.81 -23.17 -15.33
CA ALA A 14 -10.18 -23.39 -15.81
C ALA A 14 -11.26 -22.57 -15.07
N TRP A 15 -10.97 -22.07 -13.88
CA TRP A 15 -11.97 -21.31 -13.09
C TRP A 15 -12.00 -19.81 -13.41
N GLY A 16 -10.96 -19.26 -14.00
CA GLY A 16 -10.94 -17.86 -14.45
C GLY A 16 -11.69 -17.61 -15.75
N SER A 17 -11.92 -18.65 -16.57
CA SER A 17 -12.57 -18.51 -17.87
C SER A 17 -14.00 -19.04 -17.93
N ALA A 18 -14.47 -19.79 -16.96
CA ALA A 18 -15.80 -20.40 -16.99
C ALA A 18 -16.91 -19.54 -16.34
N ALA A 19 -16.59 -18.43 -15.72
CA ALA A 19 -17.58 -17.54 -15.11
C ALA A 19 -18.20 -16.51 -16.09
N TRP A 20 -17.84 -16.55 -17.38
CA TRP A 20 -18.24 -15.52 -18.35
C TRP A 20 -19.01 -16.02 -19.58
N ILE A 21 -19.50 -17.26 -19.60
CA ILE A 21 -20.42 -17.73 -20.63
C ILE A 21 -21.71 -18.22 -19.98
N GLY A 22 -22.51 -17.26 -19.59
CA GLY A 22 -23.90 -17.44 -19.24
C GLY A 22 -24.71 -16.38 -19.98
N THR A 23 -25.02 -16.64 -21.25
CA THR A 23 -26.07 -15.88 -21.97
C THR A 23 -27.39 -16.21 -21.33
N ALA A 24 -27.92 -15.33 -20.52
CA ALA A 24 -29.32 -15.28 -20.19
C ALA A 24 -29.92 -14.15 -21.00
N GLU A 25 -30.63 -14.49 -22.09
CA GLU A 25 -31.58 -13.60 -22.73
C GLU A 25 -32.68 -13.30 -21.73
N VAL A 26 -32.77 -12.04 -21.29
CA VAL A 26 -33.97 -11.50 -20.69
C VAL A 26 -34.45 -10.35 -21.55
N HIS A 27 -35.49 -10.58 -22.28
CA HIS A 27 -36.28 -9.53 -22.89
C HIS A 27 -36.95 -8.67 -21.80
N ALA A 28 -36.63 -7.41 -21.75
CA ALA A 28 -37.51 -6.38 -21.16
C ALA A 28 -37.31 -5.08 -21.91
N ALA A 29 -38.46 -4.61 -22.43
CA ALA A 29 -38.59 -3.37 -23.17
C ALA A 29 -38.50 -2.15 -22.26
N GLY A 30 -37.95 -1.05 -22.79
CA GLY A 30 -38.38 0.29 -22.42
C GLY A 30 -37.38 1.22 -21.78
N SER A 31 -37.09 2.27 -22.53
CA SER A 31 -36.56 3.61 -22.24
C SER A 31 -35.04 3.79 -22.26
N GLU A 32 -34.60 4.34 -23.39
CA GLU A 32 -33.31 4.97 -23.59
C GLU A 32 -33.17 6.23 -22.71
N THR A 33 -32.22 6.21 -21.77
CA THR A 33 -31.61 7.43 -21.30
C THR A 33 -30.10 7.27 -21.49
N SER A 34 -29.60 8.01 -22.48
CA SER A 34 -28.18 8.10 -22.82
C SER A 34 -27.41 8.75 -21.66
N PHE A 35 -26.76 7.93 -20.82
CA PHE A 35 -25.69 8.40 -19.96
C PHE A 35 -24.36 8.19 -20.68
N LYS A 36 -23.71 9.28 -21.06
CA LYS A 36 -22.30 9.27 -21.44
C LYS A 36 -21.48 8.87 -20.20
N THR A 37 -21.26 7.60 -20.03
CA THR A 37 -20.37 7.06 -19.01
C THR A 37 -18.96 7.05 -19.57
N GLY A 38 -18.13 7.97 -19.10
CA GLY A 38 -16.69 7.75 -19.11
C GLY A 38 -16.39 6.49 -18.30
N SER A 39 -15.81 5.50 -18.96
CA SER A 39 -15.68 4.13 -18.46
C SER A 39 -14.79 4.01 -17.24
N PRO A 40 -15.32 3.74 -16.04
CA PRO A 40 -14.50 3.29 -14.90
C PRO A 40 -14.28 1.77 -14.86
N VAL A 41 -14.92 1.02 -15.77
CA VAL A 41 -14.84 -0.46 -15.81
C VAL A 41 -13.50 -0.94 -16.39
N ALA A 42 -12.87 -0.15 -17.25
CA ALA A 42 -11.57 -0.49 -17.85
C ALA A 42 -10.40 -0.60 -16.84
N GLY A 43 -10.50 0.00 -15.66
CA GLY A 43 -9.40 0.00 -14.68
C GLY A 43 -9.20 -1.35 -14.00
N ILE A 44 -10.26 -2.06 -13.64
CA ILE A 44 -10.15 -3.37 -12.95
C ILE A 44 -9.79 -4.47 -13.95
N GLU A 45 -10.40 -4.49 -15.14
CA GLU A 45 -10.04 -5.45 -16.18
C GLU A 45 -8.58 -5.27 -16.62
N VAL A 46 -8.12 -4.03 -16.79
CA VAL A 46 -6.72 -3.75 -17.13
C VAL A 46 -5.78 -4.07 -15.97
N ALA A 47 -6.18 -3.85 -14.72
CA ALA A 47 -5.39 -4.25 -13.55
C ALA A 47 -5.33 -5.77 -13.41
N MET A 48 -6.43 -6.49 -13.65
CA MET A 48 -6.47 -7.95 -13.65
C MET A 48 -5.69 -8.55 -14.82
N ASP A 49 -5.78 -7.97 -16.02
CA ASP A 49 -4.98 -8.41 -17.19
C ASP A 49 -3.47 -8.17 -16.98
N ARG A 50 -3.08 -7.02 -16.46
CA ARG A 50 -1.68 -6.73 -16.10
C ARG A 50 -1.20 -7.63 -14.98
N TYR A 51 -2.03 -7.89 -13.99
CA TYR A 51 -1.78 -8.83 -12.92
C TYR A 51 -1.57 -10.23 -13.47
N GLN A 52 -2.48 -10.77 -14.29
CA GLN A 52 -2.35 -12.08 -14.93
C GLN A 52 -1.12 -12.17 -15.84
N LYS A 53 -0.75 -11.10 -16.54
CA LYS A 53 0.45 -11.03 -17.38
C LYS A 53 1.73 -10.98 -16.54
N SER A 54 1.77 -10.16 -15.50
CA SER A 54 2.87 -10.11 -14.51
C SER A 54 3.05 -11.45 -13.80
N MET A 55 1.96 -12.16 -13.56
CA MET A 55 1.94 -13.49 -12.99
C MET A 55 2.55 -14.52 -13.91
N LYS A 56 2.24 -14.45 -15.20
CA LYS A 56 2.80 -15.33 -16.23
C LYS A 56 4.32 -15.12 -16.40
N GLU A 57 4.77 -13.88 -16.28
CA GLU A 57 6.20 -13.52 -16.37
C GLU A 57 6.97 -13.93 -15.12
N LYS A 58 6.43 -13.70 -13.91
CA LYS A 58 7.03 -14.14 -12.63
C LYS A 58 6.99 -15.66 -12.45
N SER A 59 6.01 -16.35 -13.04
CA SER A 59 5.93 -17.82 -12.97
C SER A 59 7.00 -18.53 -13.79
N THR A 60 7.58 -17.87 -14.78
CA THR A 60 8.63 -18.43 -15.63
C THR A 60 10.04 -18.31 -15.01
N GLU A 61 10.30 -17.30 -14.20
CA GLU A 61 11.65 -17.05 -13.65
C GLU A 61 11.84 -17.44 -12.17
N ALA A 62 10.78 -17.39 -11.36
CA ALA A 62 10.88 -17.66 -9.90
C ALA A 62 10.29 -19.01 -9.48
N SER A 63 9.72 -19.78 -10.42
CA SER A 63 8.80 -20.88 -10.09
C SER A 63 9.44 -22.20 -9.65
N ALA A 64 10.72 -22.43 -9.87
CA ALA A 64 11.30 -23.75 -9.59
C ALA A 64 11.65 -24.01 -8.10
N GLY A 65 12.06 -22.98 -7.35
CA GLY A 65 12.50 -23.13 -5.96
C GLY A 65 11.42 -22.79 -4.92
N LEU A 66 10.81 -21.60 -5.06
CA LEU A 66 9.85 -21.08 -4.07
C LEU A 66 8.47 -21.78 -4.12
N THR A 67 8.06 -22.28 -5.30
CA THR A 67 6.77 -22.94 -5.47
C THR A 67 6.72 -24.31 -4.83
N GLN A 68 7.83 -25.06 -4.85
CA GLN A 68 7.91 -26.38 -4.24
C GLN A 68 7.93 -26.34 -2.72
N GLU A 69 8.61 -25.36 -2.11
CA GLU A 69 8.54 -25.14 -0.65
C GLU A 69 7.16 -24.64 -0.22
N LYS A 70 6.58 -23.66 -0.92
CA LYS A 70 5.23 -23.15 -0.64
C LYS A 70 4.14 -24.24 -0.78
N MET A 71 4.26 -25.15 -1.74
CA MET A 71 3.34 -26.30 -1.89
C MET A 71 3.57 -27.41 -0.85
N LYS A 72 4.77 -27.54 -0.28
CA LYS A 72 5.10 -28.54 0.73
C LYS A 72 4.42 -28.29 2.08
N TYR A 73 4.06 -27.03 2.39
CA TYR A 73 3.49 -26.64 3.67
C TYR A 73 1.95 -26.66 3.73
N GLY A 74 1.28 -27.23 2.73
CA GLY A 74 -0.19 -27.38 2.78
C GLY A 74 -0.91 -26.05 2.96
N THR A 75 -2.07 -26.03 3.54
CA THR A 75 -2.87 -24.83 3.75
C THR A 75 -2.26 -23.93 4.84
N PHE A 76 -1.48 -22.92 4.45
CA PHE A 76 -1.06 -21.88 5.40
C PHE A 76 -2.29 -21.20 6.02
N ARG A 77 -2.29 -21.05 7.33
CA ARG A 77 -3.33 -20.28 8.01
C ARG A 77 -3.14 -18.79 7.70
N SER A 78 -4.24 -18.14 7.32
CA SER A 78 -4.27 -16.70 7.20
C SER A 78 -4.14 -16.06 8.58
N MET A 79 -3.38 -14.98 8.69
CA MET A 79 -3.44 -14.10 9.87
C MET A 79 -4.77 -13.34 9.96
N PHE A 80 -5.51 -13.29 8.86
CA PHE A 80 -6.78 -12.58 8.72
C PHE A 80 -7.95 -13.56 8.85
N GLN A 81 -9.00 -13.15 9.55
CA GLN A 81 -10.25 -13.92 9.65
C GLN A 81 -11.08 -13.80 8.37
N ASN A 82 -11.17 -12.58 7.83
CA ASN A 82 -11.95 -12.27 6.64
C ASN A 82 -11.14 -11.34 5.73
N LEU A 83 -10.24 -11.93 4.95
CA LEU A 83 -9.27 -11.20 4.16
C LEU A 83 -9.90 -10.35 3.07
N GLY A 84 -9.56 -9.04 3.05
CA GLY A 84 -9.75 -8.12 1.95
C GLY A 84 -8.40 -7.61 1.43
N VAL A 85 -8.24 -7.56 0.10
CA VAL A 85 -7.00 -7.15 -0.58
C VAL A 85 -7.30 -6.06 -1.59
N ALA A 86 -6.52 -4.98 -1.57
CA ALA A 86 -6.67 -3.87 -2.50
C ALA A 86 -6.21 -4.26 -3.92
N VAL A 87 -7.09 -4.04 -4.90
CA VAL A 87 -6.83 -4.27 -6.33
C VAL A 87 -6.83 -2.92 -7.05
N VAL A 88 -5.68 -2.27 -7.02
CA VAL A 88 -5.45 -0.93 -7.56
C VAL A 88 -4.04 -0.82 -8.14
N ASP A 89 -3.80 0.13 -9.03
CA ASP A 89 -2.47 0.35 -9.61
C ASP A 89 -1.48 0.95 -8.59
N GLU A 90 -1.94 1.86 -7.73
CA GLU A 90 -1.09 2.58 -6.78
C GLU A 90 -1.54 2.36 -5.33
N SER A 91 -2.68 2.92 -4.93
CA SER A 91 -3.19 2.79 -3.56
C SER A 91 -4.69 3.05 -3.45
N LEU A 92 -5.32 2.38 -2.48
CA LEU A 92 -6.71 2.55 -2.09
C LEU A 92 -6.80 3.34 -0.79
N ASN A 93 -7.58 4.42 -0.77
CA ASN A 93 -7.77 5.22 0.43
C ASN A 93 -8.67 4.50 1.43
N ILE A 94 -8.24 4.48 2.69
CA ILE A 94 -9.07 4.09 3.84
C ILE A 94 -9.64 5.36 4.44
N ARG A 95 -10.96 5.46 4.54
CA ARG A 95 -11.69 6.63 5.01
C ARG A 95 -12.33 6.39 6.37
N LYS A 96 -12.52 7.46 7.11
CA LYS A 96 -13.14 7.44 8.45
C LYS A 96 -14.62 7.04 8.39
N GLU A 97 -15.30 7.41 7.32
CA GLU A 97 -16.73 7.16 7.08
C GLU A 97 -16.94 6.61 5.64
N PRO A 98 -18.02 5.85 5.37
CA PRO A 98 -18.29 5.24 4.07
C PRO A 98 -18.81 6.24 3.04
N LYS A 99 -18.04 7.30 2.74
CA LYS A 99 -18.34 8.33 1.75
C LYS A 99 -17.10 8.93 1.12
N ASN A 100 -17.22 9.41 -0.13
CA ASN A 100 -16.08 9.84 -0.94
C ASN A 100 -15.36 11.12 -0.44
N ASP A 101 -16.04 11.96 0.29
CA ASP A 101 -15.51 13.20 0.87
C ASP A 101 -15.03 13.08 2.33
N ALA A 102 -15.16 11.87 2.93
CA ALA A 102 -14.70 11.63 4.30
C ALA A 102 -13.18 11.73 4.41
N GLU A 103 -12.72 12.09 5.61
CA GLU A 103 -11.32 12.11 6.00
C GLU A 103 -10.64 10.76 5.68
N ILE A 104 -9.45 10.82 5.09
CA ILE A 104 -8.64 9.62 4.82
C ILE A 104 -7.74 9.36 6.04
N VAL A 105 -7.89 8.18 6.65
CA VAL A 105 -7.16 7.76 7.84
C VAL A 105 -5.95 6.88 7.50
N GLY A 106 -5.89 6.36 6.27
CA GLY A 106 -4.78 5.54 5.79
C GLY A 106 -4.89 5.19 4.32
N LYS A 107 -3.94 4.39 3.83
CA LYS A 107 -3.91 3.88 2.46
C LYS A 107 -3.47 2.42 2.44
N LEU A 108 -4.11 1.63 1.59
CA LEU A 108 -3.63 0.31 1.15
C LEU A 108 -2.90 0.48 -0.17
N LYS A 109 -1.65 0.08 -0.24
CA LYS A 109 -0.95 -0.09 -1.53
C LYS A 109 -1.59 -1.22 -2.33
N SER A 110 -1.23 -1.33 -3.60
CA SER A 110 -1.61 -2.50 -4.40
C SER A 110 -1.24 -3.78 -3.67
N HIS A 111 -2.19 -4.73 -3.60
CA HIS A 111 -2.10 -6.01 -2.91
C HIS A 111 -1.91 -5.95 -1.37
N ALA A 112 -1.89 -4.76 -0.78
CA ALA A 112 -2.01 -4.64 0.68
C ALA A 112 -3.46 -4.92 1.11
N GLY A 113 -3.65 -5.37 2.35
CA GLY A 113 -4.99 -5.74 2.81
C GLY A 113 -5.14 -5.77 4.32
N GLY A 114 -6.22 -6.39 4.77
CA GLY A 114 -6.56 -6.51 6.17
C GLY A 114 -7.83 -7.32 6.37
N ASP A 115 -8.34 -7.33 7.60
CA ASP A 115 -9.61 -7.96 7.95
C ASP A 115 -10.80 -7.09 7.56
N VAL A 116 -11.70 -7.63 6.76
CA VAL A 116 -13.02 -7.05 6.48
C VAL A 116 -13.90 -7.28 7.69
N LEU A 117 -14.38 -6.21 8.31
CA LEU A 117 -15.20 -6.24 9.51
C LEU A 117 -16.69 -6.22 9.18
N SER A 118 -17.09 -5.44 8.17
CA SER A 118 -18.48 -5.31 7.70
C SER A 118 -18.54 -4.80 6.27
N GLU A 119 -19.71 -4.94 5.65
CA GLU A 119 -20.05 -4.36 4.36
C GLU A 119 -21.32 -3.53 4.50
N GLU A 120 -21.31 -2.31 3.95
CA GLU A 120 -22.46 -1.43 3.95
C GLU A 120 -22.45 -0.54 2.68
N ASN A 121 -23.55 -0.59 1.91
CA ASN A 121 -23.77 0.27 0.73
C ASN A 121 -22.59 0.31 -0.26
N GLY A 122 -21.93 -0.84 -0.49
CA GLY A 122 -20.78 -0.96 -1.39
C GLY A 122 -19.46 -0.46 -0.80
N TRP A 123 -19.42 -0.19 0.51
CA TRP A 123 -18.21 0.09 1.28
C TRP A 123 -17.92 -1.06 2.23
N TYR A 124 -16.64 -1.39 2.36
CA TYR A 124 -16.17 -2.36 3.36
C TYR A 124 -15.46 -1.63 4.48
N GLN A 125 -15.86 -1.92 5.72
CA GLN A 125 -15.06 -1.55 6.88
C GLN A 125 -13.90 -2.54 6.98
N ILE A 126 -12.68 -2.04 7.00
CA ILE A 126 -11.46 -2.86 7.05
C ILE A 126 -10.58 -2.46 8.23
N LYS A 127 -9.96 -3.45 8.86
CA LYS A 127 -8.86 -3.27 9.81
C LYS A 127 -7.58 -3.79 9.19
N SER A 128 -6.60 -2.93 8.98
CA SER A 128 -5.31 -3.28 8.41
C SER A 128 -4.21 -2.67 9.29
N GLY A 129 -3.48 -3.52 9.98
CA GLY A 129 -2.53 -3.11 11.01
C GLY A 129 -3.20 -2.24 12.08
N GLN A 130 -2.71 -1.02 12.20
CA GLN A 130 -3.25 -0.05 13.16
C GLN A 130 -4.32 0.89 12.56
N VAL A 131 -4.70 0.68 11.30
CA VAL A 131 -5.68 1.50 10.60
C VAL A 131 -7.02 0.78 10.55
N THR A 132 -8.09 1.44 10.98
CA THR A 132 -9.48 0.98 10.81
C THR A 132 -10.25 2.07 10.10
N GLY A 133 -11.03 1.71 9.08
CA GLY A 133 -11.87 2.64 8.33
C GLY A 133 -12.53 1.95 7.15
N TYR A 134 -13.01 2.74 6.20
CA TYR A 134 -13.84 2.28 5.09
C TYR A 134 -13.12 2.40 3.75
N VAL A 135 -13.20 1.37 2.94
CA VAL A 135 -12.71 1.34 1.56
C VAL A 135 -13.88 1.10 0.61
N TYR A 136 -13.82 1.69 -0.58
CA TYR A 136 -14.85 1.46 -1.58
C TYR A 136 -14.70 0.05 -2.17
N GLY A 137 -15.74 -0.76 -2.05
CA GLY A 137 -15.73 -2.19 -2.33
C GLY A 137 -15.34 -2.57 -3.76
N LYS A 138 -15.60 -1.68 -4.73
CA LYS A 138 -15.16 -1.86 -6.12
C LYS A 138 -13.66 -2.15 -6.27
N TYR A 139 -12.84 -1.70 -5.33
CA TYR A 139 -11.37 -1.80 -5.37
C TYR A 139 -10.80 -2.78 -4.34
N LEU A 140 -11.67 -3.58 -3.71
CA LEU A 140 -11.29 -4.56 -2.71
C LEU A 140 -11.73 -5.96 -3.14
N ALA A 141 -10.79 -6.85 -3.38
CA ALA A 141 -11.07 -8.27 -3.53
C ALA A 141 -11.34 -8.89 -2.16
N THR A 142 -12.27 -9.84 -2.07
CA THR A 142 -12.63 -10.58 -0.86
C THR A 142 -12.71 -12.08 -1.14
N GLY A 143 -12.84 -12.92 -0.11
CA GLY A 143 -13.07 -14.34 -0.23
C GLY A 143 -11.98 -15.09 -1.02
N LYS A 144 -12.36 -15.85 -2.05
CA LYS A 144 -11.43 -16.66 -2.84
C LYS A 144 -10.47 -15.82 -3.67
N GLU A 145 -10.94 -14.70 -4.20
CA GLU A 145 -10.14 -13.79 -5.01
C GLU A 145 -9.03 -13.13 -4.17
N ALA A 146 -9.38 -12.61 -2.98
CA ALA A 146 -8.40 -12.06 -2.05
C ALA A 146 -7.31 -13.08 -1.68
N LYS A 147 -7.69 -14.33 -1.42
CA LYS A 147 -6.74 -15.41 -1.12
C LYS A 147 -5.81 -15.71 -2.30
N ALA A 148 -6.33 -15.70 -3.53
CA ALA A 148 -5.53 -15.91 -4.72
C ALA A 148 -4.49 -14.81 -4.91
N ILE A 149 -4.88 -13.54 -4.71
CA ILE A 149 -3.97 -12.39 -4.78
C ILE A 149 -2.92 -12.48 -3.66
N ALA A 150 -3.36 -12.66 -2.41
CA ALA A 150 -2.47 -12.74 -1.27
C ALA A 150 -1.41 -13.84 -1.39
N TYR A 151 -1.73 -14.97 -2.06
CA TYR A 151 -0.80 -16.08 -2.23
C TYR A 151 0.52 -15.69 -2.92
N TYR A 152 0.50 -14.67 -3.76
CA TYR A 152 1.70 -14.24 -4.51
C TYR A 152 2.55 -13.22 -3.76
N ASP A 153 1.92 -12.39 -2.94
CA ASP A 153 2.60 -11.31 -2.19
C ASP A 153 2.69 -11.60 -0.68
N MET A 154 2.31 -12.84 -0.27
CA MET A 154 2.33 -13.22 1.14
C MET A 154 3.76 -13.38 1.69
N GLU A 155 3.93 -12.90 2.91
CA GLU A 155 5.07 -13.21 3.75
C GLU A 155 4.70 -14.30 4.76
N LEU A 156 5.59 -15.27 4.93
CA LEU A 156 5.40 -16.32 5.92
C LEU A 156 5.95 -15.87 7.27
N LEU A 157 5.16 -16.09 8.30
CA LEU A 157 5.48 -15.76 9.68
C LEU A 157 5.29 -16.98 10.58
N VAL A 158 6.06 -17.06 11.64
CA VAL A 158 5.77 -17.89 12.81
C VAL A 158 5.01 -17.05 13.82
N ARG A 159 3.77 -17.39 14.13
CA ARG A 159 2.98 -16.81 15.20
C ARG A 159 3.09 -17.66 16.44
N VAL A 160 3.36 -17.06 17.57
CA VAL A 160 3.45 -17.76 18.87
C VAL A 160 2.04 -17.94 19.43
N ASP A 161 1.66 -19.19 19.70
CA ASP A 161 0.32 -19.56 20.20
C ASP A 161 0.32 -19.89 21.71
N THR A 162 1.50 -20.07 22.32
CA THR A 162 1.68 -20.38 23.76
C THR A 162 2.10 -19.12 24.55
N PRO A 163 1.77 -19.02 25.84
CA PRO A 163 2.15 -17.86 26.68
C PRO A 163 3.66 -17.55 26.69
N ALA A 164 4.50 -18.58 26.61
CA ALA A 164 5.96 -18.42 26.57
C ALA A 164 6.61 -19.54 25.74
N LEU A 165 7.44 -19.15 24.76
CA LEU A 165 8.16 -20.06 23.89
C LEU A 165 9.65 -19.74 23.94
N ARG A 166 10.50 -20.76 24.08
CA ARG A 166 11.96 -20.60 24.09
C ARG A 166 12.50 -20.49 22.68
N VAL A 167 13.35 -19.53 22.46
CA VAL A 167 14.14 -19.34 21.22
C VAL A 167 15.51 -19.95 21.44
N ARG A 168 15.98 -20.78 20.50
CA ARG A 168 17.22 -21.55 20.64
C ARG A 168 18.18 -21.30 19.47
N SER A 169 19.45 -21.57 19.70
CA SER A 169 20.52 -21.44 18.68
C SER A 169 20.49 -22.55 17.62
N GLY A 170 19.77 -23.65 17.86
CA GLY A 170 19.67 -24.79 16.95
C GLY A 170 18.34 -25.55 17.12
N PRO A 171 18.00 -26.44 16.19
CA PRO A 171 16.74 -27.19 16.15
C PRO A 171 16.77 -28.40 17.12
N SER A 172 17.03 -28.15 18.41
CA SER A 172 17.05 -29.19 19.46
C SER A 172 16.73 -28.61 20.81
N THR A 173 16.12 -29.42 21.67
CA THR A 173 15.87 -29.08 23.08
C THR A 173 17.15 -28.93 23.89
N SER A 174 18.26 -29.51 23.44
CA SER A 174 19.59 -29.36 24.05
C SER A 174 20.36 -28.12 23.57
N SER A 175 19.89 -27.45 22.49
CA SER A 175 20.53 -26.24 22.00
C SER A 175 20.39 -25.08 23.00
N GLN A 176 21.41 -24.19 23.00
CA GLN A 176 21.43 -23.01 23.87
C GLN A 176 20.17 -22.16 23.70
N ILE A 177 19.62 -21.71 24.84
CA ILE A 177 18.49 -20.79 24.87
C ILE A 177 19.03 -19.38 24.63
N LEU A 178 18.53 -18.71 23.58
CA LEU A 178 18.86 -17.32 23.19
C LEU A 178 17.90 -16.31 23.84
N GLY A 179 16.71 -16.74 24.18
CA GLY A 179 15.69 -15.91 24.80
C GLY A 179 14.32 -16.59 24.88
N GLY A 180 13.31 -15.80 25.23
CA GLY A 180 11.92 -16.18 25.26
C GLY A 180 11.09 -15.21 24.43
N ILE A 181 9.97 -15.71 23.91
CA ILE A 181 8.99 -14.97 23.13
C ILE A 181 7.60 -15.32 23.66
N SER A 182 6.65 -14.38 23.49
CA SER A 182 5.34 -14.43 24.14
C SER A 182 4.22 -14.66 23.12
N GLN A 183 3.08 -15.11 23.62
CA GLN A 183 1.88 -15.34 22.84
C GLN A 183 1.48 -14.10 22.02
N GLY A 184 1.13 -14.31 20.76
CA GLY A 184 0.73 -13.28 19.82
C GLY A 184 1.91 -12.60 19.07
N GLU A 185 3.16 -12.79 19.55
CA GLU A 185 4.32 -12.29 18.78
C GLU A 185 4.48 -13.05 17.47
N THR A 186 5.03 -12.36 16.47
CA THR A 186 5.26 -12.90 15.12
C THR A 186 6.71 -12.67 14.70
N TYR A 187 7.28 -13.66 13.99
CA TYR A 187 8.66 -13.65 13.51
C TYR A 187 8.72 -14.13 12.08
N SER A 188 9.59 -13.55 11.26
CA SER A 188 9.79 -13.98 9.88
C SER A 188 10.17 -15.46 9.83
N PHE A 189 9.42 -16.24 9.07
CA PHE A 189 9.68 -17.65 8.85
C PHE A 189 10.75 -17.82 7.77
N ILE A 190 11.76 -18.63 8.04
CA ILE A 190 12.85 -18.90 7.10
C ILE A 190 12.73 -20.31 6.53
N SER A 191 12.62 -21.31 7.40
CA SER A 191 12.50 -22.71 7.01
C SER A 191 11.95 -23.56 8.15
N GLU A 192 11.54 -24.79 7.86
CA GLU A 192 11.13 -25.78 8.85
C GLU A 192 11.81 -27.12 8.60
N ALA A 193 12.23 -27.77 9.67
CA ALA A 193 12.68 -29.15 9.67
C ALA A 193 12.35 -29.82 11.02
N ASN A 194 11.74 -31.01 10.95
CA ASN A 194 11.46 -31.86 12.10
C ASN A 194 10.70 -31.16 13.25
N GLY A 195 9.72 -30.31 12.89
CA GLY A 195 8.91 -29.55 13.84
C GLY A 195 9.60 -28.30 14.42
N TRP A 196 10.79 -27.94 13.94
CA TRP A 196 11.47 -26.72 14.30
C TRP A 196 11.40 -25.71 13.18
N ALA A 197 10.87 -24.53 13.46
CA ALA A 197 10.95 -23.39 12.53
C ALA A 197 12.22 -22.59 12.78
N GLN A 198 12.91 -22.27 11.71
CA GLN A 198 13.97 -21.27 11.71
C GLN A 198 13.33 -19.88 11.50
N ILE A 199 13.69 -18.94 12.37
CA ILE A 199 13.15 -17.57 12.38
C ILE A 199 14.29 -16.55 12.42
N ASP A 200 14.01 -15.30 12.04
CA ASP A 200 14.85 -14.16 12.39
C ASP A 200 14.52 -13.72 13.82
N TYR A 201 15.50 -13.78 14.71
CA TYR A 201 15.38 -13.34 16.09
C TYR A 201 16.47 -12.31 16.40
N LYS A 202 16.10 -11.03 16.47
CA LYS A 202 17.01 -9.91 16.73
C LYS A 202 18.18 -9.83 15.74
N GLY A 203 17.90 -10.08 14.46
CA GLY A 203 18.89 -10.03 13.38
C GLY A 203 19.78 -11.27 13.26
N GLN A 204 19.46 -12.36 13.95
CA GLN A 204 20.18 -13.63 13.83
C GLN A 204 19.22 -14.80 13.58
N ARG A 205 19.71 -15.85 12.95
CA ARG A 205 18.94 -17.09 12.76
C ARG A 205 18.81 -17.81 14.09
N ALA A 206 17.59 -18.18 14.43
CA ALA A 206 17.26 -18.90 15.65
C ALA A 206 16.11 -19.90 15.38
N TYR A 207 15.81 -20.74 16.36
CA TYR A 207 14.86 -21.85 16.19
C TYR A 207 13.81 -21.86 17.29
N VAL A 208 12.58 -22.17 16.91
CA VAL A 208 11.44 -22.39 17.81
C VAL A 208 10.76 -23.71 17.47
N TYR A 209 10.24 -24.42 18.47
CA TYR A 209 9.53 -25.67 18.28
C TYR A 209 8.06 -25.39 17.99
N LEU A 210 7.56 -25.83 16.81
CA LEU A 210 6.23 -25.50 16.34
C LEU A 210 5.10 -26.27 17.03
N PRO A 211 5.18 -27.63 17.18
CA PRO A 211 4.03 -28.41 17.65
C PRO A 211 3.46 -27.85 18.95
N GLU A 212 2.16 -27.51 18.93
CA GLU A 212 1.37 -26.95 20.03
C GLU A 212 1.82 -25.57 20.57
N ASN A 213 2.94 -25.02 20.04
CA ASN A 213 3.52 -23.78 20.56
C ASN A 213 3.42 -22.61 19.61
N ALA A 214 3.48 -22.88 18.30
CA ALA A 214 3.45 -21.83 17.28
C ALA A 214 2.91 -22.36 15.97
N THR A 215 2.37 -21.47 15.16
CA THR A 215 1.79 -21.77 13.85
C THR A 215 2.52 -20.97 12.77
N VAL A 216 2.88 -21.64 11.66
CA VAL A 216 3.28 -20.93 10.45
C VAL A 216 2.03 -20.37 9.78
N ALA A 217 2.00 -19.06 9.63
CA ALA A 217 0.90 -18.34 9.02
C ALA A 217 1.42 -17.38 7.95
N TYR A 218 0.54 -16.87 7.09
CA TYR A 218 0.90 -15.83 6.16
C TYR A 218 0.27 -14.49 6.51
N THR A 219 0.98 -13.42 6.20
CA THR A 219 0.48 -12.06 6.18
C THR A 219 0.71 -11.43 4.81
N ILE A 220 0.10 -10.28 4.58
CA ILE A 220 0.32 -9.42 3.42
C ILE A 220 0.61 -8.00 3.91
N PRO A 221 1.16 -7.10 3.06
CA PRO A 221 1.39 -5.73 3.47
C PRO A 221 0.15 -5.06 4.04
N GLU A 222 0.33 -4.34 5.13
CA GLU A 222 -0.74 -3.62 5.83
C GLU A 222 -0.87 -2.18 5.36
N ALA A 223 -1.93 -1.52 5.82
CA ALA A 223 -2.19 -0.12 5.54
C ALA A 223 -1.15 0.80 6.18
N GLU A 224 -0.77 1.82 5.45
CA GLU A 224 -0.01 2.94 5.99
C GLU A 224 -0.95 3.95 6.63
N LYS A 225 -0.67 4.35 7.88
CA LYS A 225 -1.39 5.44 8.53
C LYS A 225 -1.14 6.76 7.80
N SER A 226 -2.13 7.62 7.77
CA SER A 226 -2.03 8.96 7.21
C SER A 226 -0.90 9.78 7.86
N SER A 227 -0.75 9.70 9.19
CA SER A 227 0.35 10.36 9.92
C SER A 227 1.74 9.86 9.51
N ASP A 228 1.90 8.55 9.31
CA ASP A 228 3.18 7.94 8.93
C ASP A 228 3.52 8.30 7.48
N LEU A 229 2.52 8.32 6.60
CA LEU A 229 2.65 8.77 5.23
C LEU A 229 3.15 10.22 5.16
N ARG A 230 2.57 11.14 5.97
CA ARG A 230 2.98 12.54 6.03
C ARG A 230 4.44 12.68 6.46
N SER A 231 4.84 12.01 7.54
CA SER A 231 6.21 12.02 8.04
C SER A 231 7.19 11.50 7.00
N ARG A 232 6.86 10.41 6.30
CA ARG A 232 7.69 9.85 5.23
C ARG A 232 7.85 10.81 4.06
N VAL A 233 6.76 11.44 3.59
CA VAL A 233 6.80 12.40 2.48
C VAL A 233 7.62 13.64 2.84
N VAL A 234 7.45 14.16 4.06
CA VAL A 234 8.24 15.29 4.56
C VAL A 234 9.73 14.94 4.63
N ASN A 235 10.09 13.80 5.20
CA ASN A 235 11.48 13.35 5.28
C ASN A 235 12.08 13.15 3.88
N TYR A 236 11.31 12.58 2.95
CA TYR A 236 11.71 12.44 1.56
C TYR A 236 11.97 13.80 0.89
N ALA A 237 11.07 14.77 1.09
CA ALA A 237 11.24 16.13 0.58
C ALA A 237 12.50 16.83 1.17
N VAL A 238 12.71 16.69 2.48
CA VAL A 238 13.87 17.27 3.17
C VAL A 238 15.18 16.66 2.68
N GLY A 239 15.20 15.41 2.27
CA GLY A 239 16.36 14.74 1.68
C GLY A 239 16.92 15.41 0.41
N PHE A 240 16.14 16.26 -0.24
CA PHE A 240 16.58 17.02 -1.43
C PHE A 240 17.14 18.43 -1.11
N VAL A 241 17.23 18.82 0.15
CA VAL A 241 17.80 20.13 0.52
C VAL A 241 19.23 20.23 0.02
N GLY A 242 19.57 21.36 -0.61
CA GLY A 242 20.85 21.60 -1.25
C GLY A 242 20.91 21.19 -2.73
N LYS A 243 19.92 20.48 -3.26
CA LYS A 243 19.83 20.11 -4.68
C LYS A 243 19.46 21.34 -5.55
N PRO A 244 19.84 21.32 -6.85
CA PRO A 244 19.72 22.49 -7.72
C PRO A 244 18.26 22.85 -8.06
N TYR A 245 18.05 24.13 -8.33
CA TYR A 245 16.83 24.64 -8.95
C TYR A 245 17.02 24.76 -10.46
N GLN A 246 16.04 24.28 -11.23
CA GLN A 246 15.96 24.51 -12.66
C GLN A 246 14.54 24.89 -13.06
N TRP A 247 14.38 26.03 -13.75
CA TRP A 247 13.07 26.43 -14.28
C TRP A 247 12.56 25.40 -15.29
N GLY A 248 11.32 24.95 -15.11
CA GLY A 248 10.72 23.89 -15.92
C GLY A 248 11.18 22.47 -15.54
N GLY A 249 12.18 22.33 -14.67
CA GLY A 249 12.67 21.02 -14.21
C GLY A 249 11.69 20.28 -13.31
N THR A 250 11.74 18.95 -13.36
CA THR A 250 10.82 18.03 -12.63
C THR A 250 11.55 16.98 -11.82
N ASP A 251 12.87 16.85 -11.93
CA ASP A 251 13.68 15.93 -11.14
C ASP A 251 14.60 16.71 -10.19
N PRO A 252 14.38 16.65 -8.88
CA PRO A 252 15.20 17.38 -7.91
C PRO A 252 16.67 16.94 -7.87
N ASN A 253 17.03 15.78 -8.41
CA ASN A 253 18.42 15.32 -8.47
C ASN A 253 19.22 16.07 -9.53
N THR A 254 18.60 16.45 -10.63
CA THR A 254 19.22 17.18 -11.75
C THR A 254 18.82 18.65 -11.79
N GLY A 255 17.72 19.01 -11.17
CA GLY A 255 17.16 20.35 -11.04
C GLY A 255 15.65 20.36 -11.23
N ALA A 256 14.94 20.97 -10.28
CA ALA A 256 13.48 21.12 -10.32
C ALA A 256 13.08 22.57 -10.02
N ASP A 257 11.96 23.03 -10.61
CA ASP A 257 11.28 24.24 -10.14
C ASP A 257 10.36 23.94 -8.95
N CYS A 258 9.69 24.95 -8.41
CA CYS A 258 8.88 24.81 -7.21
C CYS A 258 7.77 23.75 -7.35
N SER A 259 7.00 23.80 -8.44
CA SER A 259 5.91 22.86 -8.68
C SER A 259 6.38 21.50 -9.19
N GLY A 260 7.47 21.43 -9.95
CA GLY A 260 8.11 20.19 -10.38
C GLY A 260 8.69 19.42 -9.19
N PHE A 261 9.31 20.12 -8.23
CA PHE A 261 9.77 19.52 -6.98
C PHE A 261 8.62 18.91 -6.17
N ILE A 262 7.53 19.66 -5.97
CA ILE A 262 6.35 19.18 -5.25
C ILE A 262 5.72 17.99 -6.00
N GLN A 263 5.58 18.05 -7.31
CA GLN A 263 5.07 16.97 -8.13
C GLN A 263 5.90 15.68 -7.95
N TYR A 264 7.23 15.80 -8.00
CA TYR A 264 8.16 14.69 -7.81
C TYR A 264 8.02 14.05 -6.42
N VAL A 265 8.04 14.88 -5.38
CA VAL A 265 7.94 14.41 -3.98
C VAL A 265 6.61 13.73 -3.73
N MET A 266 5.50 14.30 -4.18
CA MET A 266 4.17 13.71 -3.97
C MET A 266 4.01 12.39 -4.73
N LYS A 267 4.48 12.33 -5.98
CA LYS A 267 4.43 11.10 -6.78
C LYS A 267 5.25 9.97 -6.14
N ASN A 268 6.50 10.23 -5.80
CA ASN A 268 7.42 9.18 -5.35
C ASN A 268 7.32 8.90 -3.84
N GLY A 269 6.93 9.89 -3.03
CA GLY A 269 6.78 9.76 -1.58
C GLY A 269 5.40 9.29 -1.12
N ALA A 270 4.34 9.63 -1.88
CA ALA A 270 2.95 9.35 -1.49
C ALA A 270 2.12 8.65 -2.57
N GLY A 271 2.63 8.43 -3.78
CA GLY A 271 1.84 7.96 -4.92
C GLY A 271 0.76 8.94 -5.38
N ILE A 272 0.91 10.23 -5.06
CA ILE A 272 -0.06 11.28 -5.40
C ILE A 272 0.44 12.01 -6.64
N ARG A 273 -0.34 11.96 -7.72
CA ARG A 273 -0.05 12.72 -8.93
C ARG A 273 -0.72 14.08 -8.84
N LEU A 274 0.07 15.12 -9.02
CA LEU A 274 -0.37 16.50 -9.07
C LEU A 274 -0.15 17.09 -10.48
N ASP A 275 -0.89 18.10 -10.81
CA ASP A 275 -0.70 18.88 -12.04
C ASP A 275 0.67 19.58 -12.09
N ARG A 276 1.11 19.97 -13.28
CA ARG A 276 2.47 20.49 -13.49
C ARG A 276 2.71 21.85 -12.85
N THR A 277 1.75 22.76 -12.88
CA THR A 277 1.97 24.13 -12.46
C THR A 277 1.45 24.42 -11.07
N SER A 278 2.10 25.32 -10.32
CA SER A 278 1.65 25.75 -9.01
C SER A 278 0.20 26.29 -9.00
N ARG A 279 -0.23 26.94 -10.10
CA ARG A 279 -1.61 27.43 -10.26
C ARG A 279 -2.65 26.31 -10.30
N GLN A 280 -2.31 25.23 -10.99
CA GLN A 280 -3.19 24.04 -11.05
C GLN A 280 -3.17 23.29 -9.72
N GLN A 281 -2.00 23.04 -9.16
CA GLN A 281 -1.83 22.40 -7.83
C GLN A 281 -2.59 23.14 -6.73
N ALA A 282 -2.71 24.46 -6.81
CA ALA A 282 -3.47 25.27 -5.84
C ALA A 282 -4.98 25.00 -5.85
N ARG A 283 -5.48 24.26 -6.82
CA ARG A 283 -6.91 23.85 -6.92
C ARG A 283 -7.14 22.42 -6.46
N GLU A 284 -6.07 21.66 -6.20
CA GLU A 284 -6.14 20.28 -5.81
C GLU A 284 -6.24 20.12 -4.29
N GLY A 285 -6.85 19.01 -3.85
CA GLY A 285 -7.00 18.69 -2.45
C GLY A 285 -7.96 19.61 -1.68
N ALA A 286 -8.01 19.41 -0.37
CA ALA A 286 -8.86 20.19 0.54
C ALA A 286 -8.20 21.52 0.92
N SER A 287 -9.00 22.59 1.01
CA SER A 287 -8.52 23.88 1.54
C SER A 287 -8.33 23.79 3.06
N VAL A 288 -7.20 24.28 3.56
CA VAL A 288 -6.84 24.25 4.98
C VAL A 288 -6.54 25.65 5.47
N PRO A 289 -7.11 26.10 6.60
CA PRO A 289 -6.69 27.33 7.26
C PRO A 289 -5.22 27.23 7.70
N SER A 290 -4.45 28.31 7.56
CA SER A 290 -3.04 28.33 7.96
C SER A 290 -2.79 28.00 9.44
N SER A 291 -3.80 28.20 10.29
CA SER A 291 -3.77 27.78 11.71
C SER A 291 -3.90 26.27 11.95
N ARG A 292 -4.28 25.50 10.91
CA ARG A 292 -4.47 24.04 10.97
C ARG A 292 -3.54 23.28 10.01
N MET A 293 -2.45 23.91 9.63
CA MET A 293 -1.45 23.26 8.77
C MET A 293 -0.81 22.06 9.47
N GLU A 294 -0.69 20.98 8.74
CA GLU A 294 0.04 19.78 9.14
C GLU A 294 1.22 19.52 8.20
N PRO A 295 2.28 18.83 8.65
CA PRO A 295 3.38 18.44 7.79
C PRO A 295 2.88 17.75 6.52
N GLY A 296 3.39 18.17 5.35
CA GLY A 296 2.95 17.69 4.04
C GLY A 296 1.87 18.54 3.36
N ASP A 297 1.27 19.52 4.05
CA ASP A 297 0.36 20.49 3.42
C ASP A 297 1.14 21.41 2.46
N LEU A 298 0.51 21.81 1.36
CA LEU A 298 1.10 22.65 0.33
C LEU A 298 0.68 24.12 0.49
N LEU A 299 1.65 25.00 0.58
CA LEU A 299 1.44 26.44 0.67
C LEU A 299 1.69 27.10 -0.68
N PHE A 300 0.76 27.92 -1.10
CA PHE A 300 0.84 28.65 -2.38
C PHE A 300 0.98 30.14 -2.13
N TYR A 301 1.93 30.75 -2.84
CA TYR A 301 2.25 32.16 -2.73
C TYR A 301 2.00 32.84 -4.06
N ALA A 302 1.69 34.13 -4.00
CA ALA A 302 1.40 34.93 -5.18
C ALA A 302 2.24 36.22 -5.22
N SER A 303 2.60 36.63 -6.44
CA SER A 303 3.06 37.99 -6.74
C SER A 303 1.92 38.72 -7.44
N GLY A 304 1.38 39.75 -6.78
CA GLY A 304 0.15 40.38 -7.23
C GLY A 304 -1.05 39.44 -7.17
N ARG A 305 -1.71 39.20 -8.31
CA ARG A 305 -2.91 38.35 -8.41
C ARG A 305 -2.60 36.91 -8.81
N GLU A 306 -1.37 36.61 -9.22
CA GLU A 306 -1.03 35.30 -9.78
C GLU A 306 -0.21 34.44 -8.81
N ILE A 307 -0.59 33.18 -8.64
CA ILE A 307 0.21 32.20 -7.91
C ILE A 307 1.46 31.88 -8.72
N ASP A 308 2.60 32.14 -8.10
CA ASP A 308 3.92 31.99 -8.71
C ASP A 308 4.81 30.96 -8.00
N HIS A 309 4.41 30.50 -6.82
CA HIS A 309 5.24 29.60 -6.02
C HIS A 309 4.43 28.63 -5.17
N VAL A 310 5.02 27.47 -4.94
CA VAL A 310 4.50 26.42 -4.03
C VAL A 310 5.62 25.89 -3.16
N ALA A 311 5.27 25.54 -1.91
CA ALA A 311 6.15 24.92 -0.92
C ALA A 311 5.40 23.89 -0.10
N MET A 312 6.12 22.94 0.52
CA MET A 312 5.55 21.97 1.45
C MET A 312 5.83 22.37 2.89
N TYR A 313 4.80 22.38 3.73
CA TYR A 313 4.96 22.53 5.16
C TYR A 313 5.61 21.31 5.78
N ILE A 314 6.64 21.51 6.61
CA ILE A 314 7.38 20.43 7.27
C ILE A 314 7.25 20.44 8.79
N GLY A 315 6.32 21.26 9.30
CA GLY A 315 6.13 21.45 10.74
C GLY A 315 6.98 22.56 11.33
N LYS A 316 6.70 22.90 12.59
CA LYS A 316 7.45 23.92 13.39
C LYS A 316 7.66 25.25 12.67
N GLY A 317 6.67 25.70 11.92
CA GLY A 317 6.73 26.98 11.19
C GLY A 317 7.69 26.99 10.01
N LYS A 318 8.07 25.82 9.45
CA LYS A 318 9.02 25.69 8.36
C LYS A 318 8.38 25.06 7.12
N ILE A 319 8.95 25.40 5.97
CA ILE A 319 8.63 24.82 4.66
C ILE A 319 9.90 24.33 3.99
N VAL A 320 9.77 23.35 3.08
CA VAL A 320 10.78 22.99 2.09
C VAL A 320 10.29 23.35 0.71
N HIS A 321 11.15 23.94 -0.11
CA HIS A 321 10.80 24.38 -1.47
C HIS A 321 12.02 24.51 -2.39
N ALA A 322 11.82 24.31 -3.68
CA ALA A 322 12.79 24.74 -4.70
C ALA A 322 12.62 26.25 -4.91
N ALA A 323 13.52 27.04 -4.32
CA ALA A 323 13.35 28.48 -4.15
C ALA A 323 13.73 29.29 -5.40
N ASN A 324 14.97 29.16 -5.87
CA ASN A 324 15.51 29.84 -7.03
C ASN A 324 16.88 29.23 -7.43
N ARG A 325 17.44 29.67 -8.59
CA ARG A 325 18.73 29.18 -9.12
C ARG A 325 19.91 29.36 -8.14
N ARG A 326 19.90 30.41 -7.32
CA ARG A 326 21.01 30.73 -6.40
C ARG A 326 21.03 29.81 -5.19
N SER A 327 19.87 29.48 -4.65
CA SER A 327 19.73 28.76 -3.38
C SER A 327 19.26 27.31 -3.53
N GLY A 328 18.80 26.92 -4.70
CA GLY A 328 18.30 25.56 -4.94
C GLY A 328 17.09 25.22 -4.05
N ILE A 329 17.01 23.94 -3.64
CA ILE A 329 16.02 23.43 -2.70
C ILE A 329 16.50 23.73 -1.27
N LYS A 330 15.66 24.39 -0.49
CA LYS A 330 16.02 24.82 0.87
C LYS A 330 14.83 24.81 1.85
N ILE A 331 15.16 24.94 3.11
CA ILE A 331 14.17 25.19 4.18
C ILE A 331 14.07 26.68 4.43
N SER A 332 12.83 27.19 4.61
CA SER A 332 12.53 28.57 4.92
C SER A 332 11.43 28.66 5.99
N SER A 333 11.18 29.84 6.54
CA SER A 333 9.98 30.09 7.34
C SER A 333 8.74 30.08 6.44
N TRP A 334 7.63 29.50 6.88
CA TRP A 334 6.40 29.43 6.08
C TRP A 334 5.82 30.80 5.77
N ASN A 335 6.02 31.76 6.67
CA ASN A 335 5.50 33.13 6.57
C ASN A 335 6.51 34.14 6.00
N TYR A 336 7.59 33.66 5.32
CA TYR A 336 8.53 34.57 4.62
C TYR A 336 7.81 35.41 3.54
N ARG A 337 6.69 34.91 3.05
CA ARG A 337 5.64 35.57 2.26
C ARG A 337 4.30 35.11 2.85
N LYS A 338 3.24 35.91 2.72
CA LYS A 338 1.89 35.48 3.12
C LYS A 338 1.36 34.49 2.09
N PRO A 339 1.04 33.24 2.45
CA PRO A 339 0.42 32.31 1.52
C PRO A 339 -1.00 32.76 1.19
N VAL A 340 -1.41 32.61 -0.06
CA VAL A 340 -2.77 32.93 -0.53
C VAL A 340 -3.73 31.76 -0.35
N THR A 341 -3.21 30.54 -0.34
CA THR A 341 -3.99 29.34 -0.02
C THR A 341 -3.07 28.24 0.49
N VAL A 342 -3.64 27.33 1.28
CA VAL A 342 -3.01 26.08 1.71
C VAL A 342 -3.89 24.93 1.26
N ARG A 343 -3.29 23.89 0.75
CA ARG A 343 -3.97 22.69 0.28
C ARG A 343 -3.43 21.44 0.94
N ARG A 344 -4.36 20.58 1.35
CA ARG A 344 -4.10 19.25 1.88
C ARG A 344 -4.37 18.24 0.80
N VAL A 345 -3.31 17.65 0.23
CA VAL A 345 -3.36 16.62 -0.80
C VAL A 345 -2.96 15.26 -0.24
N ILE A 346 -2.13 15.26 0.80
CA ILE A 346 -1.91 14.07 1.62
C ILE A 346 -3.08 13.96 2.60
N PRO A 347 -3.70 12.81 2.66
CA PRO A 347 -4.78 12.56 3.59
C PRO A 347 -4.39 12.80 5.05
#